data_05e72e2d3856bb698ca1119b55b4ddc6
#
_entry.id   05e72e2d3856bb698ca1119b55b4ddc6
#
_cell.length_a   1.000
_cell.length_b   1.000
_cell.length_c   1.000
_cell.angle_alpha   90.00
_cell.angle_beta   90.00
_cell.angle_gamma   90.00
#
_symmetry.space_group_name_H-M   'P 1'
#
loop_
_entity.id
_entity.type
_entity.pdbx_description
1 polymer ?
#
loop_
_entity_poly.entity_id
_entity_poly.type
_entity_poly.pdbx_seq_one_letter_code
_entity_poly.pdbx_strand_id
1 'polypeptide(L)'
;LLAEGELTHLERVPVDADLALAQWREYVEVFESRGWGVTEVDAADEHPDAVFIEDAVVVFDDLAVLTSPGAESRRGEVDSAERTVVATGLEVVRLEPPAHLDGGDVLK
;
A
#
# COMPACT_ATOMS: atom_id res chain seq x y z
N LEU A 1 -12.80 7.88 2.45
CA LEU A 1 -11.49 7.83 1.78
C LEU A 1 -11.49 6.94 0.56
N LEU A 2 -11.83 5.65 0.69
CA LEU A 2 -11.96 4.73 -0.45
C LEU A 2 -12.93 5.24 -1.51
N ALA A 3 -14.01 5.90 -1.11
CA ALA A 3 -14.98 6.50 -2.05
C ALA A 3 -14.40 7.68 -2.84
N GLU A 4 -13.28 8.25 -2.37
CA GLU A 4 -12.58 9.38 -2.98
C GLU A 4 -11.37 8.98 -3.83
N GLY A 5 -11.12 7.66 -4.00
CA GLY A 5 -10.00 7.13 -4.76
C GLY A 5 -9.90 7.68 -6.18
N GLU A 6 -8.68 7.82 -6.68
CA GLU A 6 -8.40 8.37 -8.01
C GLU A 6 -8.71 7.37 -9.13
N LEU A 7 -9.41 7.83 -10.16
CA LEU A 7 -9.64 7.08 -11.40
C LEU A 7 -9.05 7.85 -12.58
N THR A 8 -8.09 7.23 -13.27
CA THR A 8 -7.38 7.87 -14.39
C THR A 8 -7.87 7.44 -15.77
N HIS A 9 -8.49 6.27 -15.87
CA HIS A 9 -8.83 5.65 -17.16
C HIS A 9 -10.29 5.18 -17.27
N LEU A 10 -11.05 5.22 -16.18
CA LEU A 10 -12.41 4.73 -16.12
C LEU A 10 -13.37 5.81 -15.64
N GLU A 11 -14.63 5.71 -16.03
CA GLU A 11 -15.71 6.51 -15.48
C GLU A 11 -15.83 6.24 -13.96
N ARG A 12 -15.93 7.31 -13.16
CA ARG A 12 -16.01 7.18 -11.72
C ARG A 12 -17.34 6.60 -11.28
N VAL A 13 -17.30 5.44 -10.64
CA VAL A 13 -18.43 4.83 -9.95
C VAL A 13 -18.25 5.00 -8.45
N PRO A 14 -19.29 5.45 -7.71
CA PRO A 14 -19.19 5.56 -6.24
C PRO A 14 -18.82 4.21 -5.59
N VAL A 15 -17.91 4.24 -4.65
CA VAL A 15 -17.50 3.06 -3.87
C VAL A 15 -18.33 2.99 -2.59
N ASP A 16 -18.92 1.83 -2.33
CA ASP A 16 -19.52 1.52 -1.02
C ASP A 16 -18.40 1.19 -0.03
N ALA A 17 -18.05 2.16 0.80
CA ALA A 17 -16.94 2.05 1.73
C ALA A 17 -17.19 0.99 2.83
N ASP A 18 -18.42 0.82 3.28
CA ASP A 18 -18.77 -0.18 4.31
C ASP A 18 -18.64 -1.59 3.75
N LEU A 19 -19.12 -1.82 2.53
CA LEU A 19 -18.95 -3.08 1.84
C LEU A 19 -17.48 -3.38 1.58
N ALA A 20 -16.71 -2.41 1.10
CA ALA A 20 -15.28 -2.57 0.86
C ALA A 20 -14.53 -2.94 2.16
N LEU A 21 -14.86 -2.32 3.28
CA LEU A 21 -14.27 -2.63 4.57
C LEU A 21 -14.62 -4.06 5.03
N ALA A 22 -15.87 -4.48 4.84
CA ALA A 22 -16.30 -5.84 5.18
C ALA A 22 -15.53 -6.88 4.34
N GLN A 23 -15.42 -6.66 3.03
CA GLN A 23 -14.66 -7.54 2.13
C GLN A 23 -13.18 -7.59 2.47
N TRP A 24 -12.60 -6.45 2.86
CA TRP A 24 -11.21 -6.40 3.32
C TRP A 24 -10.99 -7.23 4.58
N ARG A 25 -11.89 -7.15 5.55
CA ARG A 25 -11.82 -7.97 6.78
C ARG A 25 -11.90 -9.47 6.46
N GLU A 26 -12.82 -9.87 5.61
CA GLU A 26 -12.92 -11.27 5.16
C GLU A 26 -11.63 -11.73 4.46
N TYR A 27 -11.03 -10.89 3.65
CA TYR A 27 -9.75 -11.16 3.01
C TYR A 27 -8.62 -11.38 4.02
N VAL A 28 -8.51 -10.53 5.03
CA VAL A 28 -7.53 -10.69 6.12
C VAL A 28 -7.76 -11.98 6.89
N GLU A 29 -9.01 -12.31 7.23
CA GLU A 29 -9.37 -13.53 7.95
C GLU A 29 -8.94 -14.80 7.20
N VAL A 30 -8.95 -14.79 5.88
CA VAL A 30 -8.46 -15.93 5.08
C VAL A 30 -6.99 -16.21 5.37
N PHE A 31 -6.15 -15.19 5.44
CA PHE A 31 -4.72 -15.35 5.76
C PHE A 31 -4.52 -15.81 7.20
N GLU A 32 -5.19 -15.18 8.15
CA GLU A 32 -5.07 -15.54 9.57
C GLU A 32 -5.54 -16.97 9.84
N SER A 33 -6.63 -17.41 9.20
CA SER A 33 -7.13 -18.78 9.30
C SER A 33 -6.15 -19.82 8.74
N ARG A 34 -5.21 -19.40 7.91
CA ARG A 34 -4.14 -20.24 7.34
C ARG A 34 -2.82 -20.13 8.09
N GLY A 35 -2.80 -19.44 9.22
CA GLY A 35 -1.62 -19.30 10.07
C GLY A 35 -0.67 -18.17 9.68
N TRP A 36 -1.08 -17.27 8.79
CA TRP A 36 -0.31 -16.07 8.46
C TRP A 36 -0.49 -15.00 9.54
N GLY A 37 0.61 -14.33 9.88
CA GLY A 37 0.53 -13.08 10.64
C GLY A 37 0.17 -11.93 9.71
N VAL A 38 -0.71 -11.05 10.17
CA VAL A 38 -1.10 -9.84 9.43
C VAL A 38 -0.70 -8.62 10.23
N THR A 39 -0.01 -7.69 9.59
CA THR A 39 0.34 -6.40 10.17
C THR A 39 -0.35 -5.31 9.36
N GLU A 40 -1.16 -4.51 10.01
CA GLU A 40 -1.82 -3.38 9.38
C GLU A 40 -0.89 -2.17 9.36
N VAL A 41 -0.86 -1.49 8.22
CA VAL A 41 -0.18 -0.20 8.09
C VAL A 41 -1.13 0.90 8.56
N ASP A 42 -0.61 1.89 9.28
CA ASP A 42 -1.41 3.02 9.72
C ASP A 42 -2.12 3.71 8.54
N ALA A 43 -3.36 4.09 8.77
CA ALA A 43 -4.14 4.80 7.77
C ALA A 43 -3.44 6.09 7.34
N ALA A 44 -3.41 6.32 6.03
CA ALA A 44 -2.94 7.56 5.44
C ALA A 44 -4.14 8.33 4.88
N ASP A 45 -4.89 8.97 5.76
CA ASP A 45 -6.20 9.58 5.46
C ASP A 45 -6.14 10.68 4.41
N GLU A 46 -4.97 11.28 4.19
CA GLU A 46 -4.72 12.29 3.17
C GLU A 46 -4.50 11.68 1.77
N HIS A 47 -4.38 10.36 1.69
CA HIS A 47 -4.06 9.63 0.46
C HIS A 47 -5.10 8.55 0.16
N PRO A 48 -6.14 8.84 -0.64
CA PRO A 48 -7.24 7.89 -0.91
C PRO A 48 -6.80 6.54 -1.47
N ASP A 49 -5.70 6.50 -2.20
CA ASP A 49 -5.16 5.28 -2.81
C ASP A 49 -4.14 4.54 -1.92
N ALA A 50 -3.95 4.98 -0.67
CA ALA A 50 -3.02 4.34 0.27
C ALA A 50 -3.38 2.88 0.60
N VAL A 51 -4.59 2.43 0.28
CA VAL A 51 -5.00 1.03 0.39
C VAL A 51 -4.16 0.10 -0.50
N PHE A 52 -3.59 0.60 -1.58
CA PHE A 52 -2.71 -0.15 -2.49
C PHE A 52 -1.27 -0.16 -1.96
N ILE A 53 -1.08 -0.75 -0.80
CA ILE A 53 0.20 -0.75 -0.08
C ILE A 53 1.34 -1.41 -0.88
N GLU A 54 1.02 -2.33 -1.79
CA GLU A 54 2.00 -2.98 -2.65
C GLU A 54 2.78 -1.99 -3.54
N ASP A 55 2.20 -0.84 -3.85
CA ASP A 55 2.86 0.20 -4.64
C ASP A 55 3.90 0.99 -3.83
N ALA A 56 3.77 1.02 -2.51
CA ALA A 56 4.62 1.81 -1.63
C ALA A 56 5.90 1.08 -1.19
N VAL A 57 5.88 -0.23 -1.13
CA VAL A 57 7.03 -1.02 -0.68
C VAL A 57 7.14 -2.35 -1.41
N VAL A 58 8.33 -2.70 -1.85
CA VAL A 58 8.67 -4.01 -2.40
C VAL A 58 9.56 -4.74 -1.42
N VAL A 59 9.17 -5.94 -1.01
CA VAL A 59 9.96 -6.78 -0.12
C VAL A 59 10.57 -7.94 -0.90
N PHE A 60 11.87 -8.14 -0.73
CA PHE A 60 12.63 -9.25 -1.29
C PHE A 60 13.56 -9.82 -0.21
N ASP A 61 13.27 -11.04 0.23
CA ASP A 61 13.93 -11.67 1.39
C ASP A 61 13.90 -10.77 2.63
N ASP A 62 15.03 -10.27 3.08
CA ASP A 62 15.18 -9.40 4.24
C ASP A 62 15.31 -7.89 3.89
N LEU A 63 15.18 -7.56 2.60
CA LEU A 63 15.26 -6.20 2.09
C LEU A 63 13.86 -5.65 1.79
N ALA A 64 13.56 -4.49 2.31
CA ALA A 64 12.39 -3.69 1.97
C ALA A 64 12.81 -2.43 1.20
N VAL A 65 12.33 -2.29 -0.01
CA VAL A 65 12.57 -1.10 -0.85
C VAL A 65 11.34 -0.22 -0.81
N LEU A 66 11.45 0.93 -0.17
CA LEU A 66 10.43 1.97 -0.22
C LEU A 66 10.49 2.65 -1.57
N THR A 67 9.36 2.69 -2.24
CA THR A 67 9.27 3.16 -3.62
C THR A 67 9.21 4.69 -3.71
N SER A 68 9.34 5.20 -4.91
CA SER A 68 9.02 6.59 -5.27
C SER A 68 7.95 6.53 -6.36
N PRO A 69 6.65 6.58 -5.99
CA PRO A 69 5.57 6.45 -6.95
C PRO A 69 5.64 7.47 -8.08
N GLY A 70 5.26 7.05 -9.30
CA GLY A 70 5.18 7.94 -10.45
C GLY A 70 4.13 9.02 -10.29
N ALA A 71 2.97 8.70 -9.69
CA ALA A 71 1.95 9.67 -9.35
C ALA A 71 2.38 10.53 -8.16
N GLU A 72 2.55 11.83 -8.38
CA GLU A 72 3.00 12.76 -7.33
C GLU A 72 2.04 12.79 -6.13
N SER A 73 0.74 12.65 -6.37
CA SER A 73 -0.29 12.60 -5.34
C SER A 73 -0.14 11.41 -4.36
N ARG A 74 0.58 10.36 -4.76
CA ARG A 74 0.76 9.14 -3.97
C ARG A 74 2.08 9.07 -3.21
N ARG A 75 3.01 10.00 -3.44
CA ARG A 75 4.36 9.92 -2.84
C ARG A 75 4.37 9.99 -1.32
N GLY A 76 3.39 10.68 -0.72
CA GLY A 76 3.25 10.75 0.74
C GLY A 76 2.80 9.44 1.42
N GLU A 77 2.25 8.49 0.66
CA GLU A 77 1.83 7.18 1.19
C GLU A 77 3.01 6.36 1.71
N VAL A 78 4.19 6.56 1.14
CA VAL A 78 5.41 5.82 1.47
C VAL A 78 5.84 6.04 2.92
N ASP A 79 5.62 7.23 3.47
CA ASP A 79 6.00 7.56 4.84
C ASP A 79 5.23 6.72 5.88
N SER A 80 3.95 6.42 5.61
CA SER A 80 3.15 5.54 6.46
C SER A 80 3.66 4.10 6.40
N ALA A 81 3.96 3.59 5.21
CA ALA A 81 4.51 2.27 5.01
C ALA A 81 5.89 2.12 5.69
N GLU A 82 6.74 3.14 5.62
CA GLU A 82 8.08 3.13 6.22
C GLU A 82 8.04 2.83 7.70
N ARG A 83 7.17 3.48 8.46
CA ARG A 83 7.07 3.26 9.91
C ARG A 83 6.78 1.80 10.25
N THR A 84 5.86 1.19 9.52
CA THR A 84 5.50 -0.22 9.73
C THR A 84 6.62 -1.16 9.34
N VAL A 85 7.26 -0.92 8.20
CA VAL A 85 8.34 -1.77 7.68
C VAL A 85 9.58 -1.72 8.55
N VAL A 86 9.96 -0.54 9.05
CA VAL A 86 11.08 -0.39 10.01
C VAL A 86 10.83 -1.21 11.27
N ALA A 87 9.60 -1.23 11.77
CA ALA A 87 9.23 -2.00 12.95
C ALA A 87 9.34 -3.52 12.75
N THR A 88 9.34 -4.03 11.52
CA THR A 88 9.51 -5.47 11.23
C THR A 88 10.95 -5.95 11.35
N GLY A 89 11.93 -5.06 11.40
CA GLY A 89 13.36 -5.39 11.46
C GLY A 89 14.02 -5.71 10.11
N LEU A 90 13.30 -5.53 9.00
CA LEU A 90 13.88 -5.66 7.66
C LEU A 90 14.91 -4.55 7.39
N GLU A 91 15.89 -4.84 6.53
CA GLU A 91 16.75 -3.80 5.96
C GLU A 91 15.92 -2.89 5.06
N VAL A 92 15.97 -1.59 5.28
CA VAL A 92 15.13 -0.62 4.56
C VAL A 92 15.99 0.27 3.68
N VAL A 93 15.63 0.33 2.39
CA VAL A 93 16.20 1.25 1.41
C VAL A 93 15.08 2.08 0.80
N ARG A 94 15.30 3.36 0.62
CA ARG A 94 14.34 4.28 0.00
C ARG A 94 14.83 4.75 -1.35
N LEU A 95 14.00 4.62 -2.37
CA LEU A 95 14.25 5.23 -3.68
C LEU A 95 14.02 6.73 -3.59
N GLU A 96 14.97 7.48 -4.14
CA GLU A 96 14.92 8.94 -4.17
C GLU A 96 14.65 9.46 -5.59
N PRO A 97 13.90 10.57 -5.74
CA PRO A 97 13.79 11.22 -7.04
C PRO A 97 15.17 11.56 -7.63
N PRO A 98 15.35 11.49 -8.95
CA PRO A 98 14.34 11.34 -10.00
C PRO A 98 13.92 9.89 -10.32
N ALA A 99 14.42 8.90 -9.59
CA ALA A 99 13.98 7.53 -9.79
C ALA A 99 12.51 7.36 -9.34
N HIS A 100 11.73 6.64 -10.13
CA HIS A 100 10.34 6.31 -9.83
C HIS A 100 10.11 4.82 -9.98
N LEU A 101 9.29 4.27 -9.07
CA LEU A 101 8.85 2.89 -9.08
C LEU A 101 7.51 2.77 -8.37
N ASP A 102 6.58 2.08 -8.99
CA ASP A 102 5.35 1.59 -8.35
C ASP A 102 5.53 0.10 -8.11
N GLY A 103 5.38 -0.35 -6.87
CA GLY A 103 5.69 -1.73 -6.48
C GLY A 103 4.83 -2.76 -7.18
N GLY A 104 3.59 -2.42 -7.54
CA GLY A 104 2.70 -3.27 -8.32
C GLY A 104 3.21 -3.62 -9.73
N ASP A 105 4.18 -2.86 -10.25
CA ASP A 105 4.82 -3.13 -11.55
C ASP A 105 5.98 -4.14 -11.43
N VAL A 106 6.32 -4.56 -10.23
CA VAL A 106 7.43 -5.49 -9.98
C VAL A 106 6.92 -6.92 -9.92
N LEU A 107 7.45 -7.77 -10.79
CA LEU A 107 7.24 -9.22 -10.77
C LEU A 107 8.45 -9.91 -10.12
N LYS A 108 8.18 -10.76 -9.12
CA LYS A 108 9.20 -11.54 -8.37
C LYS A 108 9.10 -13.02 -8.66
#